data_2e10940ba493afaab6fb734ad3bda6db
#
_entry.id   2e10940ba493afaab6fb734ad3bda6db
#
_cell.length_a   1.000
_cell.length_b   1.000
_cell.length_c   1.000
_cell.angle_alpha   90.00
_cell.angle_beta   90.00
_cell.angle_gamma   90.00
#
_symmetry.space_group_name_H-M   'P 1'
#
loop_
_entity.id
_entity.type
_entity.pdbx_description
1 polymer ?
#
loop_
_entity_poly.entity_id
_entity_poly.type
_entity_poly.pdbx_seq_one_letter_code
_entity_poly.pdbx_strand_id
1 'polypeptide(L)'
;AEISNRDHILEPSAGTGAILRAIRDTAPEAMCDAVEINSGLVRYLRENFNGVRVQCGDFMEWQPVQYYSRIIMNPPFSHGQDIRHILRAFSLLRPGGVLVAVCLNGPRQQEKLLPFSDVREELPRGTFAYTDVPTMIIRLRA
;
A
#
# COMPACT_ATOMS: atom_id res chain seq x y z
N ALA A 1 -6.33 7.92 -3.24
CA ALA A 1 -5.27 8.94 -3.21
C ALA A 1 -5.21 9.64 -4.56
N GLU A 2 -5.14 10.96 -4.53
CA GLU A 2 -4.89 11.72 -5.74
C GLU A 2 -3.39 11.60 -6.07
N ILE A 3 -3.07 11.04 -7.24
CA ILE A 3 -1.70 10.87 -7.69
C ILE A 3 -1.46 11.65 -8.97
N SER A 4 -0.22 12.07 -9.19
CA SER A 4 0.20 12.79 -10.39
C SER A 4 1.56 12.27 -10.88
N ASN A 5 1.95 12.69 -12.07
CA ASN A 5 3.25 12.32 -12.65
C ASN A 5 4.45 12.86 -11.84
N ARG A 6 4.22 13.78 -10.92
CA ARG A 6 5.26 14.34 -10.05
C ARG A 6 5.46 13.56 -8.76
N ASP A 7 4.59 12.61 -8.48
CA ASP A 7 4.66 11.84 -7.24
C ASP A 7 5.77 10.80 -7.28
N HIS A 8 6.28 10.48 -6.10
CA HIS A 8 7.09 9.32 -5.87
C HIS A 8 6.28 8.35 -5.02
N ILE A 9 5.92 7.23 -5.61
CA ILE A 9 4.89 6.34 -5.09
C ILE A 9 5.51 5.03 -4.62
N LEU A 10 5.07 4.54 -3.47
CA LEU A 10 5.43 3.22 -2.97
C LEU A 10 4.20 2.32 -2.92
N GLU A 11 4.35 1.10 -3.44
CA GLU A 11 3.43 -0.01 -3.23
C GLU A 11 4.18 -1.11 -2.47
N PRO A 12 3.96 -1.25 -1.14
CA PRO A 12 4.79 -2.12 -0.30
C PRO A 12 4.42 -3.60 -0.31
N SER A 13 3.33 -3.99 -0.97
CA SER A 13 2.87 -5.38 -1.03
C SER A 13 2.28 -5.64 -2.42
N ALA A 14 3.12 -5.57 -3.45
CA ALA A 14 2.67 -5.42 -4.82
C ALA A 14 1.87 -6.61 -5.40
N GLY A 15 2.11 -7.82 -4.93
CA GLY A 15 1.37 -9.00 -5.39
C GLY A 15 1.46 -9.18 -6.90
N THR A 16 0.31 -9.29 -7.55
CA THR A 16 0.23 -9.43 -9.01
C THR A 16 0.21 -8.10 -9.77
N GLY A 17 0.30 -6.97 -9.05
CA GLY A 17 0.44 -5.66 -9.67
C GLY A 17 -0.86 -4.92 -9.99
N ALA A 18 -1.98 -5.30 -9.38
CA ALA A 18 -3.26 -4.61 -9.64
C ALA A 18 -3.19 -3.12 -9.32
N ILE A 19 -2.60 -2.76 -8.17
CA ILE A 19 -2.41 -1.37 -7.79
C ILE A 19 -1.40 -0.69 -8.72
N LEU A 20 -0.33 -1.38 -9.07
CA LEU A 20 0.68 -0.83 -10.01
C LEU A 20 0.07 -0.53 -11.38
N ARG A 21 -0.85 -1.36 -11.88
CA ARG A 21 -1.57 -1.08 -13.12
C ARG A 21 -2.39 0.19 -13.01
N ALA A 22 -3.12 0.35 -11.91
CA ALA A 22 -3.92 1.55 -11.69
C ALA A 22 -3.05 2.80 -11.59
N ILE A 23 -1.90 2.72 -10.93
CA ILE A 23 -0.94 3.82 -10.85
C ILE A 23 -0.42 4.17 -12.24
N ARG A 24 0.00 3.19 -13.01
CA ARG A 24 0.50 3.40 -14.38
C ARG A 24 -0.53 4.07 -15.27
N ASP A 25 -1.79 3.65 -15.17
CA ASP A 25 -2.86 4.21 -15.97
C ASP A 25 -3.20 5.65 -15.57
N THR A 26 -3.03 5.99 -14.30
CA THR A 26 -3.36 7.32 -13.78
C THR A 26 -2.19 8.30 -13.85
N ALA A 27 -0.98 7.83 -13.57
CA ALA A 27 0.22 8.66 -13.52
C ALA A 27 1.40 7.90 -14.15
N PRO A 28 1.43 7.78 -15.49
CA PRO A 28 2.40 6.93 -16.19
C PRO A 28 3.85 7.37 -16.02
N GLU A 29 4.10 8.64 -15.68
CA GLU A 29 5.46 9.18 -15.51
C GLU A 29 5.87 9.31 -14.04
N ALA A 30 5.01 8.95 -13.09
CA ALA A 30 5.37 8.98 -11.68
C ALA A 30 6.48 7.97 -11.40
N MET A 31 7.40 8.32 -10.50
CA MET A 31 8.38 7.37 -9.99
C MET A 31 7.68 6.40 -9.06
N CYS A 32 7.86 5.11 -9.28
CA CYS A 32 7.18 4.09 -8.50
C CYS A 32 8.15 3.01 -8.04
N ASP A 33 8.12 2.74 -6.75
CA ASP A 33 8.84 1.63 -6.12
C ASP A 33 7.81 0.62 -5.61
N ALA A 34 8.14 -0.65 -5.72
CA ALA A 34 7.30 -1.74 -5.21
C ALA A 34 8.15 -2.71 -4.40
N VAL A 35 7.55 -3.28 -3.36
CA VAL A 35 8.18 -4.32 -2.55
C VAL A 35 7.29 -5.55 -2.62
N GLU A 36 7.90 -6.72 -2.78
CA GLU A 36 7.20 -7.99 -2.83
C GLU A 36 8.09 -9.09 -2.25
N ILE A 37 7.55 -9.88 -1.33
CA ILE A 37 8.32 -10.93 -0.65
C ILE A 37 8.47 -12.20 -1.51
N ASN A 38 7.52 -12.48 -2.39
CA ASN A 38 7.52 -13.68 -3.21
C ASN A 38 8.40 -13.48 -4.45
N SER A 39 9.48 -14.26 -4.57
CA SER A 39 10.44 -14.12 -5.66
C SER A 39 9.85 -14.37 -7.05
N GLY A 40 8.87 -15.26 -7.17
CA GLY A 40 8.17 -15.51 -8.44
C GLY A 40 7.34 -14.32 -8.87
N LEU A 41 6.65 -13.68 -7.91
CA LEU A 41 5.90 -12.46 -8.18
C LEU A 41 6.83 -11.29 -8.51
N VAL A 42 7.98 -11.19 -7.85
CA VAL A 42 8.98 -10.16 -8.17
C VAL A 42 9.41 -10.29 -9.63
N ARG A 43 9.70 -11.51 -10.09
CA ARG A 43 10.06 -11.75 -11.50
C ARG A 43 8.93 -11.30 -12.42
N TYR A 44 7.69 -11.71 -12.12
CA TYR A 44 6.52 -11.33 -12.91
C TYR A 44 6.37 -9.81 -13.00
N LEU A 45 6.51 -9.12 -11.86
CA LEU A 45 6.38 -7.66 -11.81
C LEU A 45 7.48 -6.97 -12.61
N ARG A 46 8.73 -7.43 -12.52
CA ARG A 46 9.84 -6.87 -13.29
C ARG A 46 9.66 -7.04 -14.79
N GLU A 47 9.06 -8.16 -15.22
CA GLU A 47 8.81 -8.42 -16.64
C GLU A 47 7.62 -7.62 -17.18
N ASN A 48 6.63 -7.29 -16.35
CA ASN A 48 5.37 -6.68 -16.79
C ASN A 48 5.24 -5.20 -16.45
N PHE A 49 6.10 -4.63 -15.61
CA PHE A 49 6.05 -3.24 -15.18
C PHE A 49 7.41 -2.57 -15.38
N ASN A 50 7.72 -2.26 -16.63
CA ASN A 50 8.94 -1.52 -16.94
C ASN A 50 8.89 -0.14 -16.30
N GLY A 51 10.00 0.30 -15.72
CA GLY A 51 10.07 1.59 -15.06
C GLY A 51 9.67 1.58 -13.59
N VAL A 52 9.04 0.51 -13.10
CA VAL A 52 8.81 0.32 -11.67
C VAL A 52 10.03 -0.35 -11.06
N ARG A 53 10.55 0.23 -9.98
CA ARG A 53 11.67 -0.35 -9.25
C ARG A 53 11.14 -1.36 -8.25
N VAL A 54 11.27 -2.65 -8.57
CA VAL A 54 10.73 -3.74 -7.74
C VAL A 54 11.83 -4.31 -6.87
N GLN A 55 11.60 -4.32 -5.55
CA GLN A 55 12.50 -4.88 -4.56
C GLN A 55 11.93 -6.18 -4.02
N CYS A 56 12.76 -7.22 -3.96
CA CYS A 56 12.39 -8.49 -3.34
C CYS A 56 12.72 -8.44 -1.84
N GLY A 57 11.73 -8.65 -1.00
CA GLY A 57 11.96 -8.68 0.44
C GLY A 57 10.70 -8.49 1.25
N ASP A 58 10.88 -8.67 2.56
CA ASP A 58 9.84 -8.40 3.54
C ASP A 58 9.77 -6.89 3.78
N PHE A 59 8.62 -6.30 3.55
CA PHE A 59 8.43 -4.86 3.74
C PHE A 59 8.78 -4.42 5.18
N MET A 60 8.53 -5.27 6.16
CA MET A 60 8.82 -4.93 7.56
C MET A 60 10.32 -4.84 7.86
N GLU A 61 11.15 -5.41 7.02
CA GLU A 61 12.62 -5.40 7.17
C GLU A 61 13.31 -4.55 6.11
N TRP A 62 12.60 -4.22 5.03
CA TRP A 62 13.15 -3.43 3.94
C TRP A 62 13.45 -2.00 4.37
N GLN A 63 14.61 -1.48 3.93
CA GLN A 63 15.04 -0.12 4.26
C GLN A 63 15.03 0.74 3.00
N PRO A 64 14.13 1.73 2.91
CA PRO A 64 14.13 2.65 1.78
C PRO A 64 15.28 3.66 1.89
N VAL A 65 15.69 4.19 0.74
CA VAL A 65 16.72 5.24 0.69
C VAL A 65 16.11 6.64 0.72
N GLN A 66 14.81 6.76 0.62
CA GLN A 66 14.09 8.04 0.58
C GLN A 66 12.66 7.87 1.07
N TYR A 67 12.00 9.00 1.33
CA TYR A 67 10.59 9.03 1.69
C TYR A 67 9.71 9.21 0.44
N TYR A 68 8.43 8.94 0.59
CA TYR A 68 7.47 8.92 -0.51
C TYR A 68 6.39 9.98 -0.35
N SER A 69 5.91 10.51 -1.48
CA SER A 69 4.78 11.45 -1.48
C SER A 69 3.43 10.73 -1.44
N ARG A 70 3.39 9.50 -1.95
CA ARG A 70 2.17 8.67 -1.96
C ARG A 70 2.53 7.23 -1.64
N ILE A 71 1.72 6.61 -0.80
CA ILE A 71 1.79 5.18 -0.55
C ILE A 71 0.39 4.61 -0.73
N ILE A 72 0.27 3.59 -1.56
CA ILE A 72 -1.01 2.93 -1.84
C ILE A 72 -0.80 1.45 -1.58
N MET A 73 -1.60 0.85 -0.71
CA MET A 73 -1.32 -0.49 -0.27
C MET A 73 -2.55 -1.30 0.08
N ASN A 74 -2.44 -2.59 -0.18
CA ASN A 74 -3.34 -3.63 0.26
C ASN A 74 -2.51 -4.66 1.02
N PRO A 75 -2.23 -4.44 2.31
CA PRO A 75 -1.32 -5.30 3.08
C PRO A 75 -1.99 -6.63 3.45
N PRO A 76 -1.19 -7.64 3.87
CA PRO A 76 -1.76 -8.87 4.40
C PRO A 76 -2.56 -8.60 5.68
N PHE A 77 -3.68 -9.32 5.85
CA PHE A 77 -4.61 -9.06 6.95
C PHE A 77 -4.38 -9.91 8.19
N SER A 78 -3.84 -11.12 8.03
CA SER A 78 -3.76 -12.09 9.12
C SER A 78 -2.89 -11.61 10.27
N HIS A 79 -3.28 -11.95 11.51
CA HIS A 79 -2.51 -11.69 12.73
C HIS A 79 -2.17 -10.21 12.95
N GLY A 80 -3.01 -9.29 12.49
CA GLY A 80 -2.80 -7.86 12.66
C GLY A 80 -1.67 -7.29 11.80
N GLN A 81 -1.24 -8.02 10.76
CA GLN A 81 -0.17 -7.55 9.87
C GLN A 81 -0.53 -6.25 9.17
N ASP A 82 -1.82 -6.06 8.83
CA ASP A 82 -2.28 -4.83 8.20
C ASP A 82 -1.95 -3.60 9.05
N ILE A 83 -2.16 -3.67 10.37
CA ILE A 83 -1.83 -2.58 11.29
C ILE A 83 -0.33 -2.27 11.26
N ARG A 84 0.50 -3.29 11.39
CA ARG A 84 1.97 -3.11 11.41
C ARG A 84 2.49 -2.55 10.09
N HIS A 85 2.00 -3.08 8.96
CA HIS A 85 2.42 -2.61 7.64
C HIS A 85 1.99 -1.16 7.40
N ILE A 86 0.77 -0.80 7.76
CA ILE A 86 0.26 0.56 7.58
C ILE A 86 1.05 1.56 8.44
N LEU A 87 1.29 1.25 9.71
CA LEU A 87 2.04 2.15 10.58
C LEU A 87 3.49 2.32 10.10
N ARG A 88 4.14 1.25 9.64
CA ARG A 88 5.46 1.36 9.05
C ARG A 88 5.45 2.23 7.80
N ALA A 89 4.49 1.98 6.90
CA ALA A 89 4.36 2.76 5.68
C ALA A 89 4.12 4.23 5.97
N PHE A 90 3.29 4.53 6.96
CA PHE A 90 3.04 5.91 7.38
C PHE A 90 4.33 6.63 7.77
N SER A 91 5.25 5.94 8.44
CA SER A 91 6.55 6.50 8.82
C SER A 91 7.46 6.80 7.63
N LEU A 92 7.16 6.28 6.45
CA LEU A 92 7.94 6.47 5.22
C LEU A 92 7.40 7.60 4.34
N LEU A 93 6.32 8.26 4.76
CA LEU A 93 5.81 9.42 4.05
C LEU A 93 6.68 10.65 4.32
N ARG A 94 6.93 11.43 3.26
CA ARG A 94 7.50 12.77 3.44
C ARG A 94 6.42 13.71 3.98
N PRO A 95 6.79 14.85 4.58
CA PRO A 95 5.81 15.84 5.02
C PRO A 95 4.86 16.22 3.88
N GLY A 96 3.56 16.23 4.17
CA GLY A 96 2.52 16.45 3.16
C GLY A 96 2.15 15.23 2.35
N GLY A 97 2.81 14.10 2.58
CA GLY A 97 2.51 12.85 1.87
C GLY A 97 1.18 12.25 2.31
N VAL A 98 0.64 11.37 1.46
CA VAL A 98 -0.66 10.73 1.68
C VAL A 98 -0.52 9.22 1.50
N LEU A 99 -1.08 8.47 2.46
CA LEU A 99 -1.18 7.02 2.40
C LEU A 99 -2.65 6.62 2.29
N VAL A 100 -2.95 5.72 1.36
CA VAL A 100 -4.26 5.07 1.27
C VAL A 100 -4.07 3.58 1.38
N ALA A 101 -4.82 2.95 2.27
CA ALA A 101 -4.69 1.53 2.53
C ALA A 101 -6.05 0.86 2.70
N VAL A 102 -6.11 -0.41 2.31
CA VAL A 102 -7.19 -1.31 2.69
C VAL A 102 -6.76 -2.04 3.96
N CYS A 103 -7.66 -2.18 4.91
CA CYS A 103 -7.42 -2.97 6.12
C CYS A 103 -8.71 -3.64 6.58
N LEU A 104 -8.60 -4.54 7.54
CA LEU A 104 -9.79 -5.09 8.20
C LEU A 104 -10.51 -3.99 8.97
N ASN A 105 -11.84 -4.05 9.00
CA ASN A 105 -12.65 -3.12 9.77
C ASN A 105 -13.03 -3.79 11.11
N GLY A 106 -12.02 -4.08 11.91
CA GLY A 106 -12.17 -4.70 13.22
C GLY A 106 -11.79 -3.76 14.36
N PRO A 107 -12.05 -4.18 15.63
CA PRO A 107 -11.76 -3.32 16.79
C PRO A 107 -10.31 -2.87 16.89
N ARG A 108 -9.36 -3.77 16.57
CA ARG A 108 -7.93 -3.44 16.64
C ARG A 108 -7.54 -2.39 15.62
N GLN A 109 -8.03 -2.53 14.39
CA GLN A 109 -7.75 -1.58 13.32
C GLN A 109 -8.38 -0.22 13.64
N GLN A 110 -9.61 -0.22 14.13
CA GLN A 110 -10.28 1.02 14.54
C GLN A 110 -9.50 1.74 15.64
N GLU A 111 -9.06 1.02 16.67
CA GLU A 111 -8.29 1.60 17.77
C GLU A 111 -6.94 2.16 17.33
N LYS A 112 -6.20 1.41 16.48
CA LYS A 112 -4.80 1.71 16.14
C LYS A 112 -4.64 2.63 14.94
N LEU A 113 -5.60 2.66 14.03
CA LEU A 113 -5.45 3.36 12.74
C LEU A 113 -6.38 4.55 12.58
N LEU A 114 -7.63 4.48 13.06
CA LEU A 114 -8.57 5.57 12.86
C LEU A 114 -8.15 6.90 13.51
N PRO A 115 -7.45 6.93 14.65
CA PRO A 115 -6.96 8.20 15.19
C PRO A 115 -6.01 8.97 14.25
N PHE A 116 -5.36 8.28 13.32
CA PHE A 116 -4.45 8.89 12.34
C PHE A 116 -5.09 9.08 10.97
N SER A 117 -6.35 8.65 10.80
CA SER A 117 -7.05 8.65 9.51
C SER A 117 -7.93 9.88 9.39
N ASP A 118 -7.95 10.50 8.20
CA ASP A 118 -8.86 11.62 7.90
C ASP A 118 -10.00 11.23 6.95
N VAL A 119 -9.94 10.03 6.36
CA VAL A 119 -11.02 9.44 5.54
C VAL A 119 -11.15 7.98 5.89
N ARG A 120 -12.41 7.51 5.95
CA ARG A 120 -12.75 6.12 6.15
C ARG A 120 -13.90 5.76 5.24
N GLU A 121 -13.75 4.67 4.48
CA GLU A 121 -14.81 4.13 3.63
C GLU A 121 -14.98 2.65 3.92
N GLU A 122 -16.16 2.24 4.39
CA GLU A 122 -16.46 0.84 4.63
C GLU A 122 -16.71 0.13 3.30
N LEU A 123 -16.17 -1.09 3.17
CA LEU A 123 -16.36 -1.93 2.00
C LEU A 123 -17.34 -3.06 2.33
N PRO A 124 -18.14 -3.53 1.34
CA PRO A 124 -19.06 -4.64 1.56
C PRO A 124 -18.33 -5.92 1.97
N ARG A 125 -18.99 -6.75 2.78
CA ARG A 125 -18.52 -8.12 3.06
C ARG A 125 -18.37 -8.88 1.74
N GLY A 126 -17.35 -9.74 1.68
CA GLY A 126 -17.09 -10.52 0.48
C GLY A 126 -16.36 -9.76 -0.63
N THR A 127 -15.95 -8.50 -0.40
CA THR A 127 -15.11 -7.75 -1.34
C THR A 127 -13.80 -8.49 -1.62
N PHE A 128 -13.26 -9.17 -0.61
CA PHE A 128 -12.06 -10.02 -0.73
C PHE A 128 -12.41 -11.48 -0.45
N ALA A 129 -12.00 -12.37 -1.35
CA ALA A 129 -12.34 -13.79 -1.28
C ALA A 129 -11.72 -14.51 -0.08
N TYR A 130 -10.67 -13.98 0.50
CA TYR A 130 -9.90 -14.62 1.57
C TYR A 130 -10.28 -14.15 2.98
N THR A 131 -11.32 -13.35 3.12
CA THR A 131 -11.80 -12.94 4.45
C THR A 131 -13.30 -12.67 4.43
N ASP A 132 -13.97 -13.11 5.51
CA ASP A 132 -15.35 -12.75 5.78
C ASP A 132 -15.47 -11.54 6.72
N VAL A 133 -14.35 -11.08 7.27
CA VAL A 133 -14.32 -9.90 8.12
C VAL A 133 -14.54 -8.65 7.25
N PRO A 134 -15.39 -7.71 7.70
CA PRO A 134 -15.54 -6.45 6.97
C PRO A 134 -14.20 -5.73 6.79
N THR A 135 -14.05 -5.05 5.67
CA THR A 135 -12.85 -4.27 5.33
C THR A 135 -13.20 -2.80 5.17
N MET A 136 -12.20 -1.96 5.17
CA MET A 136 -12.35 -0.53 4.94
C MET A 136 -11.15 0.05 4.20
N ILE A 137 -11.38 1.17 3.53
CA ILE A 137 -10.31 2.00 2.98
C ILE A 137 -10.10 3.16 3.94
N ILE A 138 -8.86 3.45 4.28
CA ILE A 138 -8.49 4.58 5.14
C ILE A 138 -7.44 5.44 4.44
N ARG A 139 -7.43 6.73 4.78
CA ARG A 139 -6.41 7.66 4.30
C ARG A 139 -5.73 8.31 5.50
N LEU A 140 -4.40 8.32 5.48
CA LEU A 140 -3.56 8.98 6.47
C LEU A 140 -2.72 10.05 5.78
N ARG A 141 -2.59 11.20 6.42
CA ARG A 141 -1.75 12.31 5.92
C ARG A 141 -0.59 12.56 6.89
N ALA A 142 0.58 12.72 6.34
CA ALA A 142 1.75 13.10 7.11
C ALA A 142 1.85 14.62 7.28
#